data_45e7feca7e08fed691f67af5e43a350c
#
_entry.id   45e7feca7e08fed691f67af5e43a350c
#
_cell.length_a   1.000
_cell.length_b   1.000
_cell.length_c   1.000
_cell.angle_alpha   90.00
_cell.angle_beta   90.00
_cell.angle_gamma   90.00
#
_symmetry.space_group_name_H-M   'P 1'
#
loop_
_entity.id
_entity.type
_entity.pdbx_description
1 polymer ?
#
loop_
_entity_poly.entity_id
_entity_poly.type
_entity_poly.pdbx_seq_one_letter_code
_entity_poly.pdbx_strand_id
1 'polypeptide(L)'
;MCEKEYGKTMRKGTFVAMLVVLCMLCGCTQKQETGGEKETVQQNDQQTSVAGTVYADIVIEDYGTITVELDGAAAPETVENFVRLAEDGFYDGLTFHRIMAGFMMQGGDPNGNGTGGSDQTITGEFAANGIENNLSHTRGAISMARAQAYNSASSQFFIVHEDSTFLDGNYAAFGYVTEGMEVVDNICEDAEPTDNNGSIAKEAQPVIQTITIRK
;
A
#
# COMPACT_ATOMS: atom_id res chain seq x y z
N MET A 1 26.74 -10.95 49.63
CA MET A 1 26.80 -12.36 50.02
C MET A 1 25.59 -13.02 49.41
N CYS A 2 25.67 -13.65 48.36
CA CYS A 2 25.89 -15.03 47.99
C CYS A 2 25.82 -15.13 46.46
N GLU A 3 26.95 -15.42 45.87
CA GLU A 3 27.09 -15.92 44.51
C GLU A 3 26.49 -17.34 44.40
N LYS A 4 25.96 -17.68 43.26
CA LYS A 4 25.95 -19.06 42.74
C LYS A 4 26.09 -19.06 41.20
N GLU A 5 27.28 -19.36 40.79
CA GLU A 5 27.61 -19.92 39.48
C GLU A 5 27.04 -21.32 39.35
N TYR A 6 26.66 -21.69 38.13
CA TYR A 6 26.68 -23.03 37.54
C TYR A 6 26.36 -22.86 36.03
N GLY A 7 27.04 -23.34 35.04
CA GLY A 7 27.96 -24.47 34.95
C GLY A 7 27.88 -24.86 33.46
N LYS A 8 29.02 -24.79 32.80
CA LYS A 8 29.29 -25.15 31.40
C LYS A 8 28.99 -26.63 31.13
N THR A 9 28.37 -26.98 30.01
CA THR A 9 28.54 -28.31 29.41
C THR A 9 28.58 -28.24 27.90
N MET A 10 29.80 -28.36 27.36
CA MET A 10 30.07 -28.64 25.93
C MET A 10 29.81 -30.14 25.69
N ARG A 11 29.14 -30.47 24.59
CA ARG A 11 29.18 -31.82 23.99
C ARG A 11 29.68 -31.72 22.56
N LYS A 12 30.90 -32.24 22.39
CA LYS A 12 31.54 -32.61 21.13
C LYS A 12 30.99 -33.97 20.64
N GLY A 13 30.88 -34.15 19.36
CA GLY A 13 30.71 -35.47 18.70
C GLY A 13 30.15 -35.24 17.30
N THR A 14 30.64 -35.68 16.25
CA THR A 14 31.74 -36.49 15.79
C THR A 14 31.57 -36.51 14.24
N PHE A 15 32.63 -36.25 13.53
CA PHE A 15 32.75 -36.40 12.07
C PHE A 15 32.48 -37.84 11.65
N VAL A 16 31.70 -38.05 10.58
CA VAL A 16 31.80 -39.24 9.73
C VAL A 16 31.84 -38.78 8.28
N ALA A 17 33.03 -39.00 7.72
CA ALA A 17 33.30 -38.95 6.28
C ALA A 17 33.13 -40.35 5.71
N MET A 18 32.53 -40.47 4.52
CA MET A 18 32.62 -41.67 3.66
C MET A 18 32.26 -41.23 2.24
N LEU A 19 33.25 -40.99 1.44
CA LEU A 19 34.04 -41.77 0.46
C LEU A 19 33.19 -42.32 -0.71
N VAL A 20 33.32 -41.66 -1.82
CA VAL A 20 33.48 -42.03 -3.24
C VAL A 20 33.17 -43.48 -3.64
N VAL A 21 32.31 -43.65 -4.65
CA VAL A 21 32.50 -44.64 -5.72
C VAL A 21 32.08 -44.05 -7.08
N LEU A 22 33.09 -43.98 -7.91
CA LEU A 22 33.09 -43.70 -9.34
C LEU A 22 32.73 -45.01 -10.08
N CYS A 23 31.75 -44.99 -10.97
CA CYS A 23 31.63 -45.98 -12.03
C CYS A 23 31.29 -45.32 -13.36
N MET A 24 32.29 -45.28 -14.23
CA MET A 24 32.13 -45.13 -15.67
C MET A 24 31.63 -46.45 -16.28
N LEU A 25 30.83 -46.38 -17.31
CA LEU A 25 31.02 -46.86 -18.66
C LEU A 25 29.73 -47.19 -19.40
N CYS A 26 29.56 -46.50 -20.53
CA CYS A 26 29.28 -47.06 -21.87
C CYS A 26 27.86 -47.59 -22.16
N GLY A 27 27.30 -47.06 -23.25
CA GLY A 27 26.32 -47.77 -24.06
C GLY A 27 25.40 -46.83 -24.86
N CYS A 28 25.82 -46.52 -26.08
CA CYS A 28 24.97 -45.97 -27.15
C CYS A 28 23.76 -46.87 -27.44
N THR A 29 22.55 -46.31 -27.56
CA THR A 29 21.62 -46.72 -28.63
C THR A 29 20.57 -45.60 -28.78
N GLN A 30 20.49 -45.03 -29.99
CA GLN A 30 19.42 -44.18 -30.48
C GLN A 30 18.10 -44.93 -30.50
N LYS A 31 17.05 -44.32 -29.97
CA LYS A 31 15.72 -44.54 -30.49
C LYS A 31 14.91 -43.24 -30.37
N GLN A 32 14.56 -42.74 -31.51
CA GLN A 32 13.71 -41.60 -31.78
C GLN A 32 12.26 -42.03 -31.55
N GLU A 33 11.58 -41.34 -30.65
CA GLU A 33 10.10 -41.31 -30.62
C GLU A 33 9.59 -39.90 -30.29
N THR A 34 8.84 -39.48 -31.19
CA THR A 34 8.01 -38.30 -31.41
C THR A 34 7.23 -37.80 -30.21
N GLY A 35 7.18 -36.46 -30.05
CA GLY A 35 5.97 -35.72 -29.84
C GLY A 35 5.44 -35.62 -28.40
N GLY A 36 5.60 -34.45 -27.83
CA GLY A 36 4.93 -34.02 -26.62
C GLY A 36 5.42 -32.63 -26.19
N GLU A 37 5.13 -31.66 -27.03
CA GLU A 37 5.29 -30.25 -26.71
C GLU A 37 4.34 -29.95 -25.55
N LYS A 38 4.87 -29.89 -24.33
CA LYS A 38 4.17 -29.23 -23.22
C LYS A 38 4.34 -27.73 -23.46
N GLU A 39 3.33 -27.12 -24.02
CA GLU A 39 3.15 -25.67 -23.93
C GLU A 39 3.17 -25.26 -22.46
N THR A 40 4.26 -24.68 -22.07
CA THR A 40 4.35 -23.88 -20.84
C THR A 40 3.56 -22.61 -21.16
N VAL A 41 2.31 -22.55 -20.69
CA VAL A 41 1.56 -21.31 -20.65
C VAL A 41 2.32 -20.38 -19.72
N GLN A 42 3.17 -19.55 -20.28
CA GLN A 42 3.64 -18.34 -19.61
C GLN A 42 2.42 -17.44 -19.51
N GLN A 43 1.81 -17.39 -18.32
CA GLN A 43 0.94 -16.28 -17.94
C GLN A 43 1.83 -15.04 -18.00
N ASN A 44 1.68 -14.30 -19.07
CA ASN A 44 2.22 -12.98 -19.22
C ASN A 44 1.24 -12.06 -18.46
N ASP A 45 1.43 -11.94 -17.14
CA ASP A 45 0.86 -10.83 -16.39
C ASP A 45 1.49 -9.56 -16.98
N GLN A 46 0.81 -9.01 -17.98
CA GLN A 46 1.06 -7.64 -18.41
C GLN A 46 0.58 -6.73 -17.28
N GLN A 47 1.44 -6.54 -16.31
CA GLN A 47 1.37 -5.43 -15.38
C GLN A 47 1.50 -4.16 -16.23
N THR A 48 0.37 -3.56 -16.55
CA THR A 48 0.30 -2.26 -17.22
C THR A 48 0.69 -1.22 -16.18
N SER A 49 1.98 -0.95 -16.03
CA SER A 49 2.45 0.16 -15.23
C SER A 49 1.74 1.43 -15.71
N VAL A 50 1.01 2.08 -14.81
CA VAL A 50 0.36 3.37 -15.07
C VAL A 50 1.46 4.45 -15.07
N ALA A 51 2.29 4.45 -16.13
CA ALA A 51 3.34 5.44 -16.35
C ALA A 51 2.72 6.69 -16.96
N GLY A 52 2.03 7.52 -16.14
CA GLY A 52 1.42 8.77 -16.61
C GLY A 52 0.53 9.39 -15.55
N THR A 53 0.01 10.57 -15.88
CA THR A 53 -0.99 11.26 -15.06
C THR A 53 -2.35 10.59 -15.25
N VAL A 54 -3.01 10.26 -14.15
CA VAL A 54 -4.37 9.70 -14.09
C VAL A 54 -5.21 10.59 -13.20
N TYR A 55 -6.48 10.80 -13.53
CA TYR A 55 -7.41 11.53 -12.66
C TYR A 55 -8.38 10.57 -12.00
N ALA A 56 -8.74 10.85 -10.75
CA ALA A 56 -9.78 10.13 -10.04
C ALA A 56 -10.78 11.11 -9.41
N ASP A 57 -12.07 10.79 -9.56
CA ASP A 57 -13.17 11.49 -8.88
C ASP A 57 -13.61 10.69 -7.68
N ILE A 58 -13.41 11.23 -6.48
CA ILE A 58 -13.84 10.65 -5.20
C ILE A 58 -15.17 11.32 -4.83
N VAL A 59 -16.28 10.60 -4.99
CA VAL A 59 -17.61 11.10 -4.66
C VAL A 59 -17.92 10.79 -3.20
N ILE A 60 -18.18 11.82 -2.41
CA ILE A 60 -18.51 11.71 -0.98
C ILE A 60 -20.00 12.01 -0.80
N GLU A 61 -20.74 11.09 -0.17
CA GLU A 61 -22.17 11.23 0.10
C GLU A 61 -22.41 12.53 0.89
N ASP A 62 -23.41 13.31 0.46
CA ASP A 62 -23.84 14.60 1.04
C ASP A 62 -22.81 15.75 0.97
N TYR A 63 -21.58 15.53 0.56
CA TYR A 63 -20.52 16.57 0.49
C TYR A 63 -20.16 16.98 -0.93
N GLY A 64 -20.09 16.03 -1.87
CA GLY A 64 -19.74 16.32 -3.26
C GLY A 64 -18.55 15.51 -3.77
N THR A 65 -17.85 16.05 -4.76
CA THR A 65 -16.77 15.35 -5.45
C THR A 65 -15.43 16.04 -5.24
N ILE A 66 -14.41 15.25 -4.91
CA ILE A 66 -13.00 15.65 -4.87
C ILE A 66 -12.32 15.04 -6.08
N THR A 67 -11.75 15.85 -6.96
CA THR A 67 -10.94 15.39 -8.09
C THR A 67 -9.47 15.41 -7.72
N VAL A 68 -8.78 14.30 -7.91
CA VAL A 68 -7.34 14.17 -7.68
C VAL A 68 -6.61 13.85 -8.98
N GLU A 69 -5.46 14.47 -9.16
CA GLU A 69 -4.47 14.09 -10.16
C GLU A 69 -3.44 13.17 -9.52
N LEU A 70 -3.26 11.97 -10.07
CA LEU A 70 -2.37 10.93 -9.57
C LEU A 70 -1.09 10.90 -10.43
N ASP A 71 0.07 10.92 -9.77
CA ASP A 71 1.39 10.96 -10.41
C ASP A 71 2.02 9.55 -10.42
N GLY A 72 1.75 8.81 -11.48
CA GLY A 72 2.33 7.47 -11.70
C GLY A 72 3.83 7.47 -12.00
N ALA A 73 4.45 8.64 -12.21
CA ALA A 73 5.90 8.72 -12.34
C ALA A 73 6.59 8.84 -10.97
N ALA A 74 5.95 9.52 -10.01
CA ALA A 74 6.48 9.69 -8.66
C ALA A 74 6.23 8.46 -7.77
N ALA A 75 5.08 7.79 -7.93
CA ALA A 75 4.68 6.66 -7.10
C ALA A 75 3.92 5.58 -7.93
N PRO A 76 4.60 4.88 -8.84
CA PRO A 76 3.96 3.99 -9.81
C PRO A 76 3.20 2.81 -9.17
N GLU A 77 3.77 2.13 -8.19
CA GLU A 77 3.12 0.99 -7.52
C GLU A 77 1.92 1.46 -6.68
N THR A 78 2.04 2.62 -6.04
CA THR A 78 0.97 3.24 -5.25
C THR A 78 -0.21 3.63 -6.14
N VAL A 79 0.05 4.31 -7.27
CA VAL A 79 -1.00 4.72 -8.21
C VAL A 79 -1.67 3.51 -8.85
N GLU A 80 -0.90 2.50 -9.28
CA GLU A 80 -1.45 1.26 -9.85
C GLU A 80 -2.38 0.56 -8.84
N ASN A 81 -1.95 0.42 -7.58
CA ASN A 81 -2.76 -0.20 -6.52
C ASN A 81 -4.05 0.59 -6.27
N PHE A 82 -3.96 1.92 -6.14
CA PHE A 82 -5.13 2.77 -5.91
C PHE A 82 -6.12 2.70 -7.07
N VAL A 83 -5.64 2.79 -8.31
CA VAL A 83 -6.46 2.70 -9.53
C VAL A 83 -7.16 1.35 -9.61
N ARG A 84 -6.43 0.24 -9.41
CA ARG A 84 -7.00 -1.11 -9.40
C ARG A 84 -8.10 -1.26 -8.36
N LEU A 85 -7.85 -0.84 -7.13
CA LEU A 85 -8.84 -0.91 -6.05
C LEU A 85 -10.08 -0.05 -6.36
N ALA A 86 -9.91 1.12 -6.97
CA ALA A 86 -11.01 1.98 -7.39
C ALA A 86 -11.83 1.34 -8.53
N GLU A 87 -11.16 0.82 -9.56
CA GLU A 87 -11.82 0.14 -10.70
C GLU A 87 -12.57 -1.14 -10.25
N ASP A 88 -12.06 -1.84 -9.21
CA ASP A 88 -12.70 -3.00 -8.60
C ASP A 88 -13.89 -2.63 -7.67
N GLY A 89 -14.16 -1.33 -7.46
CA GLY A 89 -15.20 -0.83 -6.55
C GLY A 89 -14.89 -1.08 -5.07
N PHE A 90 -13.62 -1.35 -4.73
CA PHE A 90 -13.22 -1.65 -3.35
C PHE A 90 -13.55 -0.53 -2.37
N TYR A 91 -13.48 0.72 -2.82
CA TYR A 91 -13.73 1.89 -1.98
C TYR A 91 -15.21 2.25 -1.79
N ASP A 92 -16.12 1.65 -2.58
CA ASP A 92 -17.54 1.96 -2.54
C ASP A 92 -18.15 1.60 -1.17
N GLY A 93 -18.73 2.60 -0.51
CA GLY A 93 -19.30 2.47 0.84
C GLY A 93 -18.28 2.48 1.98
N LEU A 94 -16.97 2.59 1.70
CA LEU A 94 -15.97 2.83 2.73
C LEU A 94 -16.03 4.28 3.24
N THR A 95 -15.38 4.57 4.35
CA THR A 95 -15.55 5.83 5.06
C THR A 95 -14.24 6.51 5.37
N PHE A 96 -14.33 7.81 5.71
CA PHE A 96 -13.25 8.54 6.38
C PHE A 96 -13.40 8.39 7.89
N HIS A 97 -12.65 7.47 8.47
CA HIS A 97 -12.75 7.07 9.88
C HIS A 97 -11.90 7.91 10.82
N ARG A 98 -10.98 8.73 10.27
CA ARG A 98 -10.08 9.60 11.03
C ARG A 98 -9.96 10.96 10.35
N ILE A 99 -10.35 12.02 11.05
CA ILE A 99 -10.34 13.38 10.51
C ILE A 99 -9.76 14.32 11.57
N MET A 100 -8.76 15.08 11.17
CA MET A 100 -8.13 16.10 12.02
C MET A 100 -8.07 17.42 11.25
N ALA A 101 -8.93 18.34 11.59
CA ALA A 101 -8.89 19.70 11.03
C ALA A 101 -7.49 20.33 11.27
N GLY A 102 -6.95 20.99 10.25
CA GLY A 102 -5.58 21.50 10.27
C GLY A 102 -4.50 20.43 10.01
N PHE A 103 -4.87 19.18 9.68
CA PHE A 103 -3.93 18.13 9.34
C PHE A 103 -4.38 17.32 8.11
N MET A 104 -5.30 16.37 8.27
CA MET A 104 -5.72 15.47 7.18
C MET A 104 -7.07 14.78 7.46
N MET A 105 -7.67 14.20 6.42
CA MET A 105 -8.73 13.20 6.52
C MET A 105 -8.28 11.87 5.94
N GLN A 106 -8.45 10.75 6.69
CA GLN A 106 -7.99 9.40 6.35
C GLN A 106 -9.14 8.41 6.23
N GLY A 107 -9.16 7.68 5.12
CA GLY A 107 -10.18 6.70 4.79
C GLY A 107 -9.64 5.46 4.08
N GLY A 108 -10.54 4.70 3.41
CA GLY A 108 -10.16 3.51 2.63
C GLY A 108 -9.92 2.26 3.47
N ASP A 109 -10.44 2.24 4.72
CA ASP A 109 -10.38 1.08 5.61
C ASP A 109 -11.72 0.32 5.60
N PRO A 110 -11.77 -0.95 5.17
CA PRO A 110 -13.01 -1.74 5.19
C PRO A 110 -13.59 -1.96 6.60
N ASN A 111 -12.76 -1.87 7.66
CA ASN A 111 -13.24 -1.94 9.04
C ASN A 111 -13.74 -0.59 9.58
N GLY A 112 -13.38 0.53 8.94
CA GLY A 112 -13.76 1.87 9.34
C GLY A 112 -13.23 2.29 10.73
N ASN A 113 -12.08 1.78 11.15
CA ASN A 113 -11.47 2.04 12.47
C ASN A 113 -9.94 2.12 12.46
N GLY A 114 -9.32 2.11 11.28
CA GLY A 114 -7.86 2.19 11.10
C GLY A 114 -7.14 0.84 11.13
N THR A 115 -7.83 -0.29 11.30
CA THR A 115 -7.19 -1.61 11.45
C THR A 115 -7.25 -2.51 10.22
N GLY A 116 -8.08 -2.15 9.23
CA GLY A 116 -8.27 -2.92 8.01
C GLY A 116 -7.42 -2.44 6.83
N GLY A 117 -7.58 -3.13 5.71
CA GLY A 117 -6.92 -2.83 4.45
C GLY A 117 -7.32 -3.82 3.37
N SER A 118 -6.78 -3.68 2.18
CA SER A 118 -6.89 -4.71 1.14
C SER A 118 -5.97 -5.89 1.44
N ASP A 119 -6.18 -7.01 0.74
CA ASP A 119 -5.46 -8.28 0.98
C ASP A 119 -3.95 -8.19 0.64
N GLN A 120 -3.56 -7.23 -0.19
CA GLN A 120 -2.18 -7.05 -0.62
C GLN A 120 -1.60 -5.76 -0.07
N THR A 121 -0.37 -5.83 0.42
CA THR A 121 0.43 -4.66 0.75
C THR A 121 1.34 -4.29 -0.41
N ILE A 122 1.70 -3.01 -0.46
CA ILE A 122 2.57 -2.44 -1.49
C ILE A 122 3.88 -1.93 -0.90
N THR A 123 4.86 -1.73 -1.76
CA THR A 123 6.13 -1.07 -1.42
C THR A 123 5.86 0.38 -1.04
N GLY A 124 6.47 0.83 0.06
CA GLY A 124 6.40 2.23 0.45
C GLY A 124 7.32 3.09 -0.42
N GLU A 125 6.74 3.87 -1.34
CA GLU A 125 7.49 4.70 -2.29
C GLU A 125 7.84 6.05 -1.68
N PHE A 126 8.84 6.07 -0.80
CA PHE A 126 9.35 7.28 -0.11
C PHE A 126 10.82 7.15 0.28
N ALA A 127 11.49 8.27 0.53
CA ALA A 127 12.93 8.37 0.71
C ALA A 127 13.49 7.50 1.87
N ALA A 128 12.80 7.39 3.00
CA ALA A 128 13.22 6.56 4.12
C ALA A 128 13.24 5.05 3.78
N ASN A 129 12.51 4.63 2.74
CA ASN A 129 12.52 3.27 2.19
C ASN A 129 13.48 3.11 1.00
N GLY A 130 14.28 4.12 0.69
CA GLY A 130 15.26 4.12 -0.39
C GLY A 130 14.68 4.38 -1.78
N ILE A 131 13.43 4.85 -1.87
CA ILE A 131 12.75 5.18 -3.12
C ILE A 131 12.58 6.70 -3.20
N GLU A 132 13.02 7.30 -4.30
CA GLU A 132 12.85 8.73 -4.52
C GLU A 132 11.38 9.04 -4.80
N ASN A 133 10.83 9.98 -4.02
CA ASN A 133 9.51 10.54 -4.22
C ASN A 133 9.57 12.01 -3.80
N ASN A 134 9.42 12.90 -4.78
CA ASN A 134 9.60 14.34 -4.60
C ASN A 134 8.28 15.09 -4.34
N LEU A 135 7.15 14.38 -4.22
CA LEU A 135 5.89 14.98 -3.86
C LEU A 135 5.90 15.37 -2.37
N SER A 136 5.47 16.59 -2.09
CA SER A 136 5.42 17.12 -0.72
C SER A 136 4.00 17.05 -0.17
N HIS A 137 3.87 16.79 1.13
CA HIS A 137 2.58 16.77 1.84
C HIS A 137 2.08 18.20 2.12
N THR A 138 1.97 18.99 1.06
CA THR A 138 1.28 20.29 1.12
C THR A 138 -0.23 20.08 1.06
N ARG A 139 -1.00 21.12 1.35
CA ARG A 139 -2.47 21.10 1.27
C ARG A 139 -2.94 20.50 -0.05
N GLY A 140 -3.85 19.56 0.01
CA GLY A 140 -4.41 18.83 -1.12
C GLY A 140 -3.61 17.60 -1.55
N ALA A 141 -2.43 17.31 -0.96
CA ALA A 141 -1.73 16.08 -1.27
C ALA A 141 -2.56 14.85 -0.87
N ILE A 142 -2.59 13.83 -1.74
CA ILE A 142 -3.11 12.51 -1.43
C ILE A 142 -1.93 11.55 -1.20
N SER A 143 -1.97 10.78 -0.10
CA SER A 143 -0.85 9.94 0.34
C SER A 143 -1.34 8.65 0.98
N MET A 144 -0.54 7.57 0.91
CA MET A 144 -0.88 6.29 1.52
C MET A 144 -0.62 6.29 3.03
N ALA A 145 -1.62 5.84 3.77
CA ALA A 145 -1.44 5.47 5.16
C ALA A 145 -0.74 4.11 5.25
N ARG A 146 0.02 3.90 6.34
CA ARG A 146 0.72 2.65 6.61
C ARG A 146 0.88 2.37 8.11
N ALA A 147 1.15 1.13 8.45
CA ALA A 147 1.60 0.76 9.77
C ALA A 147 3.10 1.12 9.98
N GLN A 148 3.72 0.62 11.02
CA GLN A 148 5.13 0.93 11.34
C GLN A 148 6.11 0.41 10.26
N ALA A 149 5.85 -0.77 9.68
CA ALA A 149 6.68 -1.30 8.61
C ALA A 149 6.53 -0.46 7.32
N TYR A 150 7.62 -0.24 6.61
CA TYR A 150 7.62 0.62 5.41
C TYR A 150 6.75 0.07 4.26
N ASN A 151 6.73 -1.26 4.08
CA ASN A 151 5.97 -1.95 3.03
C ASN A 151 4.65 -2.53 3.58
N SER A 152 3.88 -1.73 4.31
CA SER A 152 2.63 -2.14 4.95
C SER A 152 1.42 -1.32 4.50
N ALA A 153 1.58 -0.40 3.58
CA ALA A 153 0.47 0.29 2.94
C ALA A 153 -0.35 -0.71 2.11
N SER A 154 -1.67 -0.53 2.04
CA SER A 154 -2.56 -1.38 1.24
C SER A 154 -3.68 -0.56 0.58
N SER A 155 -4.77 -0.25 1.28
CA SER A 155 -5.89 0.53 0.73
C SER A 155 -6.12 1.86 1.42
N GLN A 156 -5.67 2.04 2.67
CA GLN A 156 -5.91 3.28 3.40
C GLN A 156 -5.10 4.43 2.82
N PHE A 157 -5.77 5.56 2.59
CA PHE A 157 -5.16 6.80 2.11
C PHE A 157 -5.63 8.00 2.93
N PHE A 158 -4.92 9.11 2.81
CA PHE A 158 -5.35 10.36 3.42
C PHE A 158 -5.17 11.54 2.46
N ILE A 159 -6.01 12.56 2.64
CA ILE A 159 -5.92 13.85 1.94
C ILE A 159 -5.48 14.88 2.96
N VAL A 160 -4.44 15.62 2.63
CA VAL A 160 -3.85 16.65 3.48
C VAL A 160 -4.73 17.90 3.46
N HIS A 161 -5.23 18.31 4.64
CA HIS A 161 -6.04 19.50 4.80
C HIS A 161 -5.18 20.77 4.92
N GLU A 162 -4.07 20.73 5.69
CA GLU A 162 -3.10 21.81 5.84
C GLU A 162 -1.67 21.28 5.68
N ASP A 163 -0.74 22.13 5.24
CA ASP A 163 0.64 21.76 4.96
C ASP A 163 1.26 20.91 6.07
N SER A 164 1.69 19.70 5.73
CA SER A 164 2.18 18.67 6.65
C SER A 164 3.51 18.09 6.18
N THR A 165 4.41 18.96 5.75
CA THR A 165 5.71 18.61 5.15
C THR A 165 6.62 17.78 6.05
N PHE A 166 6.31 17.66 7.35
CA PHE A 166 6.98 16.74 8.27
C PHE A 166 6.77 15.26 7.94
N LEU A 167 5.82 14.94 7.05
CA LEU A 167 5.56 13.61 6.52
C LEU A 167 6.45 13.26 5.32
N ASP A 168 7.07 14.28 4.68
CA ASP A 168 7.88 14.10 3.49
C ASP A 168 9.02 13.10 3.74
N GLY A 169 9.23 12.23 2.75
CA GLY A 169 10.22 11.17 2.84
C GLY A 169 9.86 10.00 3.77
N ASN A 170 8.70 10.02 4.45
CA ASN A 170 8.24 8.94 5.35
C ASN A 170 6.91 8.30 4.91
N TYR A 171 6.17 8.94 4.03
CA TYR A 171 4.92 8.45 3.46
C TYR A 171 4.93 8.64 1.94
N ALA A 172 4.20 7.78 1.23
CA ALA A 172 4.09 7.82 -0.22
C ALA A 172 2.98 8.77 -0.64
N ALA A 173 3.29 10.06 -0.84
CA ALA A 173 2.41 10.95 -1.58
C ALA A 173 2.35 10.48 -3.03
N PHE A 174 1.16 10.48 -3.64
CA PHE A 174 0.97 9.96 -4.99
C PHE A 174 0.09 10.83 -5.88
N GLY A 175 -0.21 12.06 -5.45
CA GLY A 175 -0.98 13.02 -6.24
C GLY A 175 -1.46 14.21 -5.44
N TYR A 176 -2.32 15.02 -6.09
CA TYR A 176 -2.90 16.22 -5.49
C TYR A 176 -4.36 16.40 -5.88
N VAL A 177 -5.14 17.00 -4.99
CA VAL A 177 -6.48 17.52 -5.29
C VAL A 177 -6.34 18.66 -6.28
N THR A 178 -7.07 18.58 -7.40
CA THR A 178 -7.13 19.61 -8.43
C THR A 178 -8.45 20.38 -8.40
N GLU A 179 -9.53 19.72 -7.95
CA GLU A 179 -10.85 20.33 -7.77
C GLU A 179 -11.54 19.74 -6.53
N GLY A 180 -12.40 20.51 -5.86
CA GLY A 180 -13.18 20.03 -4.71
C GLY A 180 -12.42 20.09 -3.38
N MET A 181 -11.41 20.96 -3.24
CA MET A 181 -10.73 21.15 -1.95
C MET A 181 -11.66 21.73 -0.88
N GLU A 182 -12.70 22.45 -1.29
CA GLU A 182 -13.76 22.92 -0.41
C GLU A 182 -14.61 21.78 0.19
N VAL A 183 -14.68 20.62 -0.48
CA VAL A 183 -15.31 19.41 0.08
C VAL A 183 -14.50 18.88 1.26
N VAL A 184 -13.17 18.87 1.13
CA VAL A 184 -12.26 18.50 2.22
C VAL A 184 -12.41 19.46 3.40
N ASP A 185 -12.50 20.77 3.12
CA ASP A 185 -12.69 21.80 4.16
C ASP A 185 -14.00 21.58 4.95
N ASN A 186 -15.10 21.42 4.22
CA ASN A 186 -16.42 21.20 4.83
C ASN A 186 -16.43 19.93 5.69
N ILE A 187 -15.85 18.82 5.20
CA ILE A 187 -15.73 17.59 5.97
C ILE A 187 -14.90 17.81 7.24
N CYS A 188 -13.79 18.52 7.14
CA CYS A 188 -12.94 18.81 8.30
C CYS A 188 -13.58 19.79 9.29
N GLU A 189 -14.43 20.72 8.82
CA GLU A 189 -15.17 21.66 9.66
C GLU A 189 -16.31 20.96 10.41
N ASP A 190 -17.03 20.05 9.74
CA ASP A 190 -18.16 19.32 10.30
C ASP A 190 -17.73 18.14 11.19
N ALA A 191 -16.46 17.74 11.13
CA ALA A 191 -15.97 16.57 11.87
C ALA A 191 -16.05 16.77 13.39
N GLU A 192 -16.60 15.80 14.09
CA GLU A 192 -16.65 15.72 15.55
C GLU A 192 -15.81 14.53 16.06
N PRO A 193 -14.47 14.68 16.20
CA PRO A 193 -13.63 13.59 16.68
C PRO A 193 -13.99 13.16 18.11
N THR A 194 -13.99 11.85 18.34
CA THR A 194 -14.27 11.25 19.65
C THR A 194 -13.03 11.18 20.55
N ASP A 195 -11.85 11.40 19.99
CA ASP A 195 -10.58 11.39 20.69
C ASP A 195 -9.55 12.38 20.08
N ASN A 196 -8.42 12.54 20.75
CA ASN A 196 -7.33 13.41 20.28
C ASN A 196 -6.58 12.87 19.04
N ASN A 197 -6.84 11.64 18.62
CA ASN A 197 -6.28 11.06 17.41
C ASN A 197 -7.14 11.36 16.16
N GLY A 198 -8.30 11.97 16.33
CA GLY A 198 -9.21 12.32 15.24
C GLY A 198 -10.16 11.19 14.84
N SER A 199 -10.37 10.18 15.68
CA SER A 199 -11.31 9.09 15.40
C SER A 199 -12.74 9.61 15.33
N ILE A 200 -13.47 9.22 14.27
CA ILE A 200 -14.86 9.60 14.04
C ILE A 200 -15.78 8.43 14.40
N ALA A 201 -16.86 8.72 15.15
CA ALA A 201 -17.87 7.71 15.44
C ALA A 201 -18.43 7.11 14.14
N LYS A 202 -18.64 5.79 14.09
CA LYS A 202 -18.97 5.07 12.85
C LYS A 202 -20.16 5.64 12.10
N GLU A 203 -21.19 6.07 12.83
CA GLU A 203 -22.43 6.66 12.30
C GLU A 203 -22.25 8.09 11.77
N ALA A 204 -21.12 8.74 12.07
CA ALA A 204 -20.80 10.10 11.64
C ALA A 204 -19.65 10.14 10.59
N GLN A 205 -19.14 8.99 10.16
CA GLN A 205 -18.06 8.93 9.19
C GLN A 205 -18.57 9.31 7.80
N PRO A 206 -17.96 10.29 7.09
CA PRO A 206 -18.29 10.57 5.70
C PRO A 206 -18.08 9.34 4.82
N VAL A 207 -19.05 9.03 3.95
CA VAL A 207 -19.08 7.83 3.12
C VAL A 207 -18.53 8.13 1.74
N ILE A 208 -17.60 7.33 1.26
CA ILE A 208 -17.17 7.30 -0.15
C ILE A 208 -18.26 6.58 -0.93
N GLN A 209 -19.03 7.31 -1.73
CA GLN A 209 -20.06 6.72 -2.57
C GLN A 209 -19.41 5.87 -3.68
N THR A 210 -18.39 6.41 -4.32
CA THR A 210 -17.59 5.71 -5.34
C THR A 210 -16.31 6.48 -5.64
N ILE A 211 -15.31 5.79 -6.23
CA ILE A 211 -14.14 6.41 -6.84
C ILE A 211 -14.09 6.02 -8.31
N THR A 212 -14.13 7.00 -9.20
CA THR A 212 -14.12 6.78 -10.66
C THR A 212 -12.81 7.26 -11.26
N ILE A 213 -12.15 6.37 -12.02
CA ILE A 213 -10.90 6.68 -12.73
C ILE A 213 -11.21 7.30 -14.09
N ARG A 214 -10.58 8.45 -14.37
CA ARG A 214 -10.63 9.13 -15.69
C ARG A 214 -9.29 8.94 -16.38
N LYS A 215 -9.33 8.36 -17.56
CA LYS A 215 -8.14 8.13 -18.42
C LYS A 215 -8.10 9.15 -19.55
#